data_bcd335f57dffa00560a6dab4ed65a61f
#
_entry.id   bcd335f57dffa00560a6dab4ed65a61f
#
_cell.length_a   1.000
_cell.length_b   1.000
_cell.length_c   1.000
_cell.angle_alpha   90.00
_cell.angle_beta   90.00
_cell.angle_gamma   90.00
#
_symmetry.space_group_name_H-M   'P 1'
#
loop_
_entity.id
_entity.type
_entity.pdbx_description
1 polymer ?
#
loop_
_entity_poly.entity_id
_entity_poly.type
_entity_poly.pdbx_seq_one_letter_code
_entity_poly.pdbx_strand_id
1 'polypeptide(L)'
;RLVGSEMCIRDRVLRKELIESVKEARAQGDLSENFEYHAAKKEKNKNESRIRYLERMLKTASVISDESKMDEVGLNNRVTVYFEDDDEEEVYKLVTSVRGNSLKNYISIESPIGKAIRGAKVGDRVYVKVNENAGYYLEIRAIEKSDDEAEDSIRKY
;
A
#
# COMPACT_ATOMS: atom_id res chain seq x y z
N ARG A 1 11.35 2.55 -4.16
CA ARG A 1 11.20 3.16 -5.50
C ARG A 1 9.92 3.98 -5.61
N LEU A 2 8.73 3.42 -5.40
CA LEU A 2 7.44 4.13 -5.51
C LEU A 2 7.33 5.35 -4.57
N VAL A 3 7.67 5.20 -3.29
CA VAL A 3 7.63 6.28 -2.29
C VAL A 3 8.55 7.43 -2.70
N GLY A 4 9.78 7.14 -3.14
CA GLY A 4 10.73 8.15 -3.57
C GLY A 4 10.27 8.88 -4.84
N SER A 5 9.66 8.19 -5.79
CA SER A 5 9.11 8.81 -7.01
C SER A 5 7.94 9.74 -6.70
N GLU A 6 6.97 9.30 -5.88
CA GLU A 6 5.84 10.15 -5.46
C GLU A 6 6.33 11.37 -4.69
N MET A 7 7.27 11.19 -3.76
CA MET A 7 7.85 12.29 -2.98
C MET A 7 8.56 13.31 -3.87
N CYS A 8 9.34 12.85 -4.86
CA CYS A 8 10.06 13.71 -5.78
C CYS A 8 9.10 14.59 -6.63
N ILE A 9 8.03 14.00 -7.15
CA ILE A 9 7.01 14.74 -7.92
C ILE A 9 6.32 15.77 -7.03
N ARG A 10 5.92 15.39 -5.81
CA ARG A 10 5.22 16.28 -4.88
C ARG A 10 6.09 17.44 -4.39
N ASP A 11 7.36 17.19 -4.12
CA ASP A 11 8.29 18.19 -3.61
C ASP A 11 8.81 19.11 -4.71
N ARG A 12 9.22 18.58 -5.87
CA ARG A 12 9.90 19.36 -6.90
C ARG A 12 8.98 20.04 -7.91
N VAL A 13 7.82 19.45 -8.18
CA VAL A 13 6.87 19.95 -9.17
C VAL A 13 5.65 20.54 -8.47
N LEU A 14 4.83 19.69 -7.85
CA LEU A 14 3.53 20.09 -7.32
C LEU A 14 3.62 21.15 -6.22
N ARG A 15 4.65 21.09 -5.37
CA ARG A 15 4.87 22.09 -4.32
C ARG A 15 5.07 23.51 -4.89
N LYS A 16 5.81 23.63 -5.99
CA LYS A 16 6.05 24.94 -6.65
C LYS A 16 4.75 25.50 -7.23
N GLU A 17 4.00 24.68 -7.94
CA GLU A 17 2.71 25.04 -8.52
C GLU A 17 1.71 25.49 -7.46
N LEU A 18 1.60 24.75 -6.37
CA LEU A 18 0.69 25.07 -5.26
C LEU A 18 1.11 26.34 -4.50
N ILE A 19 2.39 26.63 -4.36
CA ILE A 19 2.88 27.88 -3.78
C ILE A 19 2.50 29.05 -4.65
N GLU A 20 2.65 28.92 -5.97
CA GLU A 20 2.30 29.98 -6.92
C GLU A 20 0.79 30.23 -6.93
N SER A 21 -0.05 29.18 -6.95
CA SER A 21 -1.50 29.31 -6.84
C SER A 21 -1.94 30.05 -5.57
N VAL A 22 -1.26 29.80 -4.44
CA VAL A 22 -1.54 30.55 -3.18
C VAL A 22 -1.15 32.01 -3.31
N LYS A 23 -0.06 32.35 -4.00
CA LYS A 23 0.38 33.74 -4.21
C LYS A 23 -0.61 34.48 -5.13
N GLU A 24 -1.01 33.86 -6.23
CA GLU A 24 -1.99 34.41 -7.18
C GLU A 24 -3.32 34.68 -6.48
N ALA A 25 -3.87 33.70 -5.76
CA ALA A 25 -5.10 33.86 -4.99
C ALA A 25 -4.99 34.95 -3.92
N ARG A 26 -3.81 35.12 -3.30
CA ARG A 26 -3.55 36.16 -2.32
C ARG A 26 -3.55 37.57 -2.93
N ALA A 27 -3.16 37.71 -4.21
CA ALA A 27 -3.11 38.98 -4.91
C ALA A 27 -4.49 39.51 -5.33
N GLN A 28 -5.54 38.66 -5.27
CA GLN A 28 -6.89 38.98 -5.76
C GLN A 28 -7.81 39.70 -4.76
N GLY A 29 -7.34 40.11 -3.58
CA GLY A 29 -8.11 40.94 -2.67
C GLY A 29 -8.18 40.49 -1.21
N ASP A 30 -9.27 40.82 -0.50
CA ASP A 30 -9.43 40.54 0.92
C ASP A 30 -9.42 39.04 1.21
N LEU A 31 -8.48 38.63 2.06
CA LEU A 31 -8.23 37.24 2.39
C LEU A 31 -9.32 36.59 3.26
N SER A 32 -10.12 37.39 3.95
CA SER A 32 -11.16 36.87 4.85
C SER A 32 -12.33 36.24 4.10
N GLU A 33 -12.67 36.76 2.92
CA GLU A 33 -13.79 36.30 2.06
C GLU A 33 -13.29 35.58 0.78
N ASN A 34 -11.98 35.41 0.61
CA ASN A 34 -11.40 34.83 -0.60
C ASN A 34 -11.40 33.30 -0.56
N PHE A 35 -12.44 32.71 -1.12
CA PHE A 35 -12.59 31.24 -1.22
C PHE A 35 -11.46 30.59 -2.01
N GLU A 36 -10.93 31.25 -3.04
CA GLU A 36 -9.82 30.72 -3.86
C GLU A 36 -8.55 30.64 -3.04
N TYR A 37 -8.26 31.64 -2.21
CA TYR A 37 -7.12 31.60 -1.30
C TYR A 37 -7.25 30.44 -0.28
N HIS A 38 -8.42 30.24 0.30
CA HIS A 38 -8.65 29.15 1.27
C HIS A 38 -8.52 27.78 0.59
N ALA A 39 -9.03 27.62 -0.63
CA ALA A 39 -8.91 26.40 -1.41
C ALA A 39 -7.44 26.10 -1.78
N ALA A 40 -6.71 27.06 -2.34
CA ALA A 40 -5.30 26.93 -2.69
C ALA A 40 -4.43 26.61 -1.46
N LYS A 41 -4.68 27.28 -0.32
CA LYS A 41 -4.01 27.01 0.94
C LYS A 41 -4.28 25.60 1.46
N LYS A 42 -5.51 25.11 1.34
CA LYS A 42 -5.90 23.74 1.72
C LYS A 42 -5.17 22.69 0.88
N GLU A 43 -5.12 22.86 -0.44
CA GLU A 43 -4.41 21.95 -1.34
C GLU A 43 -2.90 21.96 -1.08
N LYS A 44 -2.29 23.13 -0.89
CA LYS A 44 -0.89 23.23 -0.49
C LYS A 44 -0.63 22.45 0.81
N ASN A 45 -1.42 22.68 1.86
CA ASN A 45 -1.26 22.03 3.15
C ASN A 45 -1.44 20.51 3.06
N LYS A 46 -2.36 20.03 2.23
CA LYS A 46 -2.55 18.60 1.93
C LYS A 46 -1.32 17.99 1.28
N ASN A 47 -0.71 18.68 0.31
CA ASN A 47 0.53 18.23 -0.30
C ASN A 47 1.70 18.19 0.70
N GLU A 48 1.87 19.23 1.53
CA GLU A 48 2.90 19.25 2.58
C GLU A 48 2.71 18.12 3.60
N SER A 49 1.47 17.82 3.97
CA SER A 49 1.17 16.70 4.88
C SER A 49 1.54 15.36 4.25
N ARG A 50 1.27 15.19 2.96
CA ARG A 50 1.65 13.97 2.22
C ARG A 50 3.16 13.82 2.10
N ILE A 51 3.90 14.92 1.83
CA ILE A 51 5.36 14.90 1.78
C ILE A 51 5.92 14.45 3.15
N ARG A 52 5.48 15.06 4.25
CA ARG A 52 5.92 14.66 5.60
C ARG A 52 5.62 13.19 5.93
N TYR A 53 4.48 12.68 5.46
CA TYR A 53 4.14 11.27 5.61
C TYR A 53 5.12 10.37 4.85
N LEU A 54 5.41 10.69 3.58
CA LEU A 54 6.35 9.93 2.74
C LEU A 54 7.79 9.98 3.29
N GLU A 55 8.22 11.15 3.78
CA GLU A 55 9.54 11.30 4.45
C GLU A 55 9.65 10.40 5.68
N ARG A 56 8.60 10.37 6.50
CA ARG A 56 8.55 9.49 7.68
C ARG A 56 8.64 8.03 7.28
N MET A 57 7.89 7.63 6.26
CA MET A 57 7.95 6.26 5.73
C MET A 57 9.36 5.90 5.27
N LEU A 58 10.05 6.79 4.54
CA LEU A 58 11.42 6.54 4.10
C LEU A 58 12.41 6.43 5.27
N LYS A 59 12.26 7.26 6.30
CA LYS A 59 13.12 7.21 7.51
C LYS A 59 12.95 5.92 8.32
N THR A 60 11.74 5.37 8.34
CA THR A 60 11.41 4.17 9.12
C THR A 60 11.33 2.90 8.27
N ALA A 61 11.60 3.01 6.96
CA ALA A 61 11.54 1.88 6.05
C ALA A 61 12.58 0.82 6.40
N SER A 62 12.13 -0.40 6.51
CA SER A 62 12.97 -1.59 6.53
C SER A 62 12.99 -2.21 5.13
N VAL A 63 14.17 -2.53 4.63
CA VAL A 63 14.29 -3.26 3.36
C VAL A 63 13.95 -4.71 3.61
N ILE A 64 12.92 -5.20 2.96
CA ILE A 64 12.52 -6.61 3.01
C ILE A 64 13.01 -7.25 1.71
N SER A 65 13.88 -8.24 1.83
CA SER A 65 14.26 -9.11 0.72
C SER A 65 13.27 -10.27 0.62
N ASP A 66 12.97 -10.68 -0.60
CA ASP A 66 12.26 -11.93 -0.85
C ASP A 66 13.29 -13.04 -1.03
N GLU A 67 13.50 -13.83 0.02
CA GLU A 67 14.37 -15.01 0.01
C GLU A 67 13.59 -16.30 -0.24
N SER A 68 12.30 -16.18 -0.63
CA SER A 68 11.44 -17.34 -0.86
C SER A 68 11.95 -18.19 -2.04
N LYS A 69 11.89 -19.51 -1.88
CA LYS A 69 12.19 -20.46 -2.94
C LYS A 69 11.10 -20.43 -4.02
N MET A 70 11.39 -21.08 -5.15
CA MET A 70 10.44 -21.13 -6.29
C MET A 70 9.11 -21.80 -5.94
N ASP A 71 9.13 -22.74 -4.99
CA ASP A 71 7.99 -23.53 -4.50
C ASP A 71 7.30 -22.95 -3.24
N GLU A 72 7.78 -21.82 -2.73
CA GLU A 72 7.27 -21.17 -1.51
C GLU A 72 6.60 -19.84 -1.82
N VAL A 73 5.57 -19.51 -1.04
CA VAL A 73 4.90 -18.21 -1.10
C VAL A 73 5.84 -17.10 -0.64
N GLY A 74 6.18 -16.21 -1.55
CA GLY A 74 7.04 -15.06 -1.30
C GLY A 74 6.35 -13.71 -1.57
N LEU A 75 7.14 -12.66 -1.44
CA LEU A 75 6.69 -11.30 -1.73
C LEU A 75 6.37 -11.16 -3.22
N ASN A 76 5.34 -10.37 -3.54
CA ASN A 76 4.81 -10.15 -4.89
C ASN A 76 4.17 -11.36 -5.58
N ASN A 77 4.14 -12.52 -4.95
CA ASN A 77 3.49 -13.69 -5.53
C ASN A 77 1.97 -13.55 -5.49
N ARG A 78 1.30 -14.10 -6.51
CA ARG A 78 -0.14 -14.39 -6.49
C ARG A 78 -0.34 -15.78 -5.95
N VAL A 79 -1.24 -15.91 -4.99
CA VAL A 79 -1.50 -17.15 -4.28
C VAL A 79 -2.99 -17.43 -4.34
N THR A 80 -3.35 -18.58 -4.88
CA THR A 80 -4.73 -19.08 -4.80
C THR A 80 -4.86 -19.85 -3.50
N VAL A 81 -5.78 -19.43 -2.65
CA VAL A 81 -6.10 -20.06 -1.38
C VAL A 81 -7.53 -20.58 -1.39
N TYR A 82 -7.76 -21.70 -0.75
CA TYR A 82 -9.06 -22.31 -0.56
C TYR A 82 -9.46 -22.20 0.92
N PHE A 83 -10.63 -21.62 1.18
CA PHE A 83 -11.20 -21.48 2.51
C PHE A 83 -12.07 -22.69 2.81
N GLU A 84 -11.68 -23.51 3.78
CA GLU A 84 -12.38 -24.75 4.11
C GLU A 84 -13.79 -24.52 4.68
N ASP A 85 -13.99 -23.41 5.41
CA ASP A 85 -15.27 -23.10 6.07
C ASP A 85 -16.33 -22.60 5.08
N ASP A 86 -15.91 -21.88 4.05
CA ASP A 86 -16.82 -21.23 3.06
C ASP A 86 -16.92 -22.00 1.73
N ASP A 87 -16.05 -23.02 1.51
CA ASP A 87 -15.93 -23.76 0.24
C ASP A 87 -15.67 -22.84 -0.96
N GLU A 88 -14.84 -21.81 -0.76
CA GLU A 88 -14.51 -20.79 -1.76
C GLU A 88 -13.01 -20.70 -2.01
N GLU A 89 -12.66 -20.37 -3.26
CA GLU A 89 -11.28 -20.05 -3.64
C GLU A 89 -11.12 -18.55 -3.89
N GLU A 90 -10.04 -17.97 -3.36
CA GLU A 90 -9.69 -16.59 -3.63
C GLU A 90 -8.22 -16.45 -4.04
N VAL A 91 -7.94 -15.45 -4.89
CA VAL A 91 -6.59 -15.13 -5.33
C VAL A 91 -6.11 -13.86 -4.65
N TYR A 92 -5.03 -13.96 -3.92
CA TYR A 92 -4.37 -12.83 -3.26
C TYR A 92 -2.99 -12.56 -3.83
N LYS A 93 -2.62 -11.28 -3.90
CA LYS A 93 -1.23 -10.88 -4.12
C LYS A 93 -0.60 -10.50 -2.80
N LEU A 94 0.49 -11.17 -2.41
CA LEU A 94 1.19 -10.88 -1.17
C LEU A 94 2.14 -9.69 -1.38
N VAL A 95 1.92 -8.61 -0.65
CA VAL A 95 2.65 -7.35 -0.81
C VAL A 95 3.14 -6.79 0.53
N THR A 96 4.01 -5.78 0.48
CA THR A 96 4.39 -5.03 1.69
C THR A 96 3.21 -4.20 2.19
N SER A 97 3.22 -3.83 3.49
CA SER A 97 2.13 -3.09 4.14
C SER A 97 1.77 -1.77 3.44
N VAL A 98 2.77 -1.14 2.79
CA VAL A 98 2.62 0.12 2.05
C VAL A 98 1.78 -0.04 0.77
N ARG A 99 1.77 -1.24 0.20
CA ARG A 99 1.11 -1.57 -1.07
C ARG A 99 -0.22 -2.29 -0.90
N GLY A 100 -0.61 -2.61 0.33
CA GLY A 100 -1.88 -3.31 0.62
C GLY A 100 -3.09 -2.58 0.06
N ASN A 101 -3.95 -3.31 -0.65
CA ASN A 101 -5.19 -2.79 -1.24
C ASN A 101 -6.24 -3.91 -1.30
N SER A 102 -7.21 -3.85 -0.41
CA SER A 102 -8.27 -4.88 -0.30
C SER A 102 -9.13 -4.97 -1.56
N LEU A 103 -9.35 -3.85 -2.27
CA LEU A 103 -10.17 -3.84 -3.50
C LEU A 103 -9.49 -4.59 -4.66
N LYS A 104 -8.18 -4.78 -4.60
CA LYS A 104 -7.39 -5.51 -5.60
C LYS A 104 -6.91 -6.87 -5.08
N ASN A 105 -7.40 -7.32 -3.92
CA ASN A 105 -6.93 -8.51 -3.22
C ASN A 105 -5.41 -8.49 -2.93
N TYR A 106 -4.85 -7.29 -2.68
CA TYR A 106 -3.46 -7.13 -2.28
C TYR A 106 -3.37 -7.15 -0.76
N ILE A 107 -2.90 -8.26 -0.21
CA ILE A 107 -2.76 -8.45 1.24
C ILE A 107 -1.35 -8.16 1.70
N SER A 108 -1.25 -7.52 2.85
CA SER A 108 0.04 -7.26 3.49
C SER A 108 0.65 -8.53 4.06
N ILE A 109 1.98 -8.68 3.94
CA ILE A 109 2.76 -9.71 4.66
C ILE A 109 2.59 -9.63 6.18
N GLU A 110 2.15 -8.49 6.71
CA GLU A 110 1.90 -8.29 8.15
C GLU A 110 0.46 -8.62 8.55
N SER A 111 -0.44 -8.84 7.59
CA SER A 111 -1.82 -9.26 7.88
C SER A 111 -1.86 -10.70 8.42
N PRO A 112 -2.92 -11.10 9.14
CA PRO A 112 -3.06 -12.47 9.63
C PRO A 112 -2.91 -13.53 8.52
N ILE A 113 -3.59 -13.34 7.39
CA ILE A 113 -3.48 -14.23 6.22
C ILE A 113 -2.05 -14.18 5.66
N GLY A 114 -1.51 -12.98 5.43
CA GLY A 114 -0.17 -12.83 4.86
C GLY A 114 0.93 -13.50 5.70
N LYS A 115 0.83 -13.41 7.02
CA LYS A 115 1.75 -14.11 7.94
C LYS A 115 1.60 -15.62 7.88
N ALA A 116 0.37 -16.12 7.75
CA ALA A 116 0.09 -17.56 7.71
C ALA A 116 0.57 -18.20 6.42
N ILE A 117 0.35 -17.55 5.26
CA ILE A 117 0.69 -18.12 3.95
C ILE A 117 2.15 -17.92 3.54
N ARG A 118 2.87 -16.95 4.14
CA ARG A 118 4.26 -16.67 3.81
C ARG A 118 5.15 -17.89 4.09
N GLY A 119 5.89 -18.35 3.09
CA GLY A 119 6.77 -19.52 3.16
C GLY A 119 6.04 -20.86 3.03
N ALA A 120 4.71 -20.88 2.92
CA ALA A 120 3.95 -22.10 2.66
C ALA A 120 4.11 -22.54 1.21
N LYS A 121 3.85 -23.84 0.95
CA LYS A 121 3.92 -24.46 -0.37
C LYS A 121 2.54 -24.84 -0.90
N VAL A 122 2.46 -25.13 -2.18
CA VAL A 122 1.23 -25.68 -2.77
C VAL A 122 0.86 -26.99 -2.08
N GLY A 123 -0.41 -27.09 -1.66
CA GLY A 123 -0.94 -28.22 -0.90
C GLY A 123 -0.80 -28.08 0.62
N ASP A 124 -0.12 -27.05 1.12
CA ASP A 124 -0.03 -26.84 2.56
C ASP A 124 -1.36 -26.28 3.11
N ARG A 125 -1.76 -26.88 4.26
CA ARG A 125 -2.89 -26.41 5.08
C ARG A 125 -2.35 -25.53 6.18
N VAL A 126 -2.72 -24.26 6.19
CA VAL A 126 -2.22 -23.28 7.15
C VAL A 126 -3.34 -22.70 8.01
N TYR A 127 -3.03 -22.43 9.28
CA TYR A 127 -3.95 -21.82 10.20
C TYR A 127 -3.77 -20.30 10.26
N VAL A 128 -4.83 -19.58 9.97
CA VAL A 128 -4.87 -18.11 10.06
C VAL A 128 -5.42 -17.70 11.40
N LYS A 129 -4.57 -17.17 12.28
CA LYS A 129 -4.97 -16.63 13.57
C LYS A 129 -5.46 -15.20 13.41
N VAL A 130 -6.75 -14.96 13.58
CA VAL A 130 -7.35 -13.62 13.49
C VAL A 130 -7.22 -12.88 14.82
N ASN A 131 -7.50 -13.58 15.94
CA ASN A 131 -7.34 -13.07 17.29
C ASN A 131 -6.98 -14.22 18.28
N GLU A 132 -6.99 -13.95 19.58
CA GLU A 132 -6.59 -14.98 20.58
C GLU A 132 -7.50 -16.20 20.59
N ASN A 133 -8.78 -16.03 20.23
CA ASN A 133 -9.82 -17.06 20.37
C ASN A 133 -10.43 -17.49 19.02
N ALA A 134 -10.03 -16.87 17.92
CA ALA A 134 -10.61 -17.15 16.60
C ALA A 134 -9.56 -17.22 15.50
N GLY A 135 -9.76 -18.18 14.62
CA GLY A 135 -8.98 -18.40 13.41
C GLY A 135 -9.65 -19.45 12.55
N TYR A 136 -9.12 -19.62 11.36
CA TYR A 136 -9.65 -20.57 10.38
C TYR A 136 -8.50 -21.22 9.61
N TYR A 137 -8.81 -22.31 8.91
CA TYR A 137 -7.87 -23.01 8.05
C TYR A 137 -8.06 -22.63 6.60
N LEU A 138 -6.97 -22.56 5.87
CA LEU A 138 -6.96 -22.44 4.42
C LEU A 138 -5.88 -23.36 3.83
N GLU A 139 -6.09 -23.75 2.58
CA GLU A 139 -5.15 -24.57 1.82
C GLU A 139 -4.58 -23.75 0.65
N ILE A 140 -3.27 -23.88 0.39
CA ILE A 140 -2.61 -23.24 -0.73
C ILE A 140 -2.83 -24.10 -1.99
N ARG A 141 -3.58 -23.62 -2.95
CA ARG A 141 -3.89 -24.31 -4.21
C ARG A 141 -2.89 -24.05 -5.32
N ALA A 142 -2.45 -22.79 -5.47
CA ALA A 142 -1.48 -22.42 -6.49
C ALA A 142 -0.62 -21.24 -6.06
N ILE A 143 0.59 -21.17 -6.58
CA ILE A 143 1.51 -20.06 -6.39
C ILE A 143 2.00 -19.60 -7.75
N GLU A 144 1.76 -18.31 -8.09
CA GLU A 144 2.27 -17.67 -9.30
C GLU A 144 3.32 -16.64 -8.91
N LYS A 145 4.55 -16.85 -9.35
CA LYS A 145 5.64 -15.88 -9.19
C LYS A 145 5.40 -14.70 -10.14
N SER A 146 5.30 -13.51 -9.61
CA SER A 146 5.08 -12.29 -10.39
C SER A 146 6.00 -11.20 -9.90
N ASP A 147 6.81 -10.66 -10.80
CA ASP A 147 7.64 -9.47 -10.56
C ASP A 147 6.94 -8.17 -10.98
N ASP A 148 5.66 -8.22 -11.34
CA ASP A 148 4.90 -7.09 -11.85
C ASP A 148 4.65 -6.03 -10.78
N GLU A 149 5.55 -5.04 -10.73
CA GLU A 149 5.39 -3.81 -9.95
C GLU A 149 4.67 -2.69 -10.73
N ALA A 150 4.38 -2.90 -12.02
CA ALA A 150 3.94 -1.84 -12.94
C ALA A 150 2.57 -1.23 -12.55
N GLU A 151 1.68 -1.97 -11.90
CA GLU A 151 0.36 -1.52 -11.48
C GLU A 151 0.25 -1.12 -10.00
N ASP A 152 1.36 -1.15 -9.28
CA ASP A 152 1.34 -0.93 -7.84
C ASP A 152 1.29 0.56 -7.48
N SER A 153 0.41 0.90 -6.58
CA SER A 153 0.30 2.24 -6.02
C SER A 153 0.51 2.22 -4.49
N ILE A 154 1.03 3.32 -3.96
CA ILE A 154 1.18 3.48 -2.53
C ILE A 154 -0.19 3.74 -1.90
N ARG A 155 -0.46 3.08 -0.76
CA ARG A 155 -1.68 3.24 0.02
C ARG A 155 -1.95 4.73 0.31
N LYS A 156 -3.18 5.16 0.02
CA LYS A 156 -3.69 6.47 0.49
C LYS A 156 -3.97 6.35 1.99
N TYR A 157 -3.65 7.38 2.73
CA TYR A 157 -3.97 7.50 4.16
C TYR A 157 -5.11 8.48 4.36
#